data_4d0bf91746d9fe8c376a05aa664f0337
#
_entry.id   4d0bf91746d9fe8c376a05aa664f0337
#
_cell.length_a   1.000
_cell.length_b   1.000
_cell.length_c   1.000
_cell.angle_alpha   90.00
_cell.angle_beta   90.00
_cell.angle_gamma   90.00
#
_symmetry.space_group_name_H-M   'P 1'
#
loop_
_entity.id
_entity.type
_entity.pdbx_description
1 polymer ?
#
loop_
_entity_poly.entity_id
_entity_poly.type
_entity_poly.pdbx_seq_one_letter_code
_entity_poly.pdbx_strand_id
1 'polypeptide(L)'
;MTDDAPTRPSGDAAEPAETAAPAAGAAPGDGPGPAEITGPAAHAAPAAPEGFRAGFACFVGRPNAGKSTLTNALVGAKVAITSGRPQTTRHNVRGVVHRDDAQLVLVDTPGLHRPKTLLGKRLNDLVRETLSDVDVIALCIPADEKVGPGDRFIARDLAQARPPVVAVVTKADAVTRQDLAAQLLAVDALGDWADIVPVSALRGEQIDVLTDVLVSHLPPSPPLYPADEITDEPRAVMIGELVREAALEDVRQELPHSLAVVVDEILDPDTDTTGSRVKGEGRRL
;
A
#
# COMPACT_ATOMS: atom_id res chain seq x y z
N MET A 1 -50.04 -44.73 12.75
CA MET A 1 -50.51 -45.40 11.54
C MET A 1 -49.49 -45.11 10.48
N THR A 2 -48.72 -46.11 10.34
CA THR A 2 -48.03 -46.73 9.19
C THR A 2 -46.95 -45.86 8.54
N ASP A 3 -45.65 -46.03 8.82
CA ASP A 3 -44.80 -47.17 8.43
C ASP A 3 -44.64 -47.26 6.91
N ASP A 4 -43.49 -46.91 6.40
CA ASP A 4 -42.76 -47.81 5.50
C ASP A 4 -41.37 -47.22 5.10
N ALA A 5 -40.32 -47.89 5.53
CA ALA A 5 -39.00 -47.86 4.89
C ALA A 5 -38.88 -49.07 3.97
N PRO A 6 -38.11 -49.03 2.91
CA PRO A 6 -37.15 -50.12 2.77
C PRO A 6 -35.73 -49.79 2.26
N THR A 7 -34.82 -50.43 2.96
CA THR A 7 -33.77 -51.39 2.50
C THR A 7 -32.68 -50.92 1.51
N ARG A 8 -31.46 -51.02 2.02
CA ARG A 8 -30.20 -51.23 1.26
C ARG A 8 -30.18 -52.61 0.57
N PRO A 9 -29.29 -52.77 -0.40
CA PRO A 9 -28.40 -53.92 -0.35
C PRO A 9 -26.91 -53.58 -0.45
N SER A 10 -26.18 -54.45 0.20
CA SER A 10 -24.77 -54.64 0.37
C SER A 10 -24.09 -55.38 -0.79
N GLY A 11 -22.77 -55.26 -0.84
CA GLY A 11 -21.81 -56.16 -1.49
C GLY A 11 -21.12 -55.47 -2.69
N ASP A 12 -19.87 -55.51 -2.89
CA ASP A 12 -18.94 -56.61 -2.75
C ASP A 12 -17.50 -56.10 -2.72
N ALA A 13 -16.65 -56.84 -2.04
CA ALA A 13 -15.22 -56.65 -1.92
C ALA A 13 -14.49 -57.27 -3.12
N ALA A 14 -13.40 -56.64 -3.56
CA ALA A 14 -12.31 -57.37 -4.23
C ALA A 14 -10.95 -56.67 -3.97
N GLU A 15 -10.12 -57.35 -3.32
CA GLU A 15 -8.68 -57.18 -3.09
C GLU A 15 -7.85 -57.71 -4.29
N PRO A 16 -6.50 -57.77 -4.23
CA PRO A 16 -5.60 -56.96 -5.05
C PRO A 16 -4.88 -57.81 -6.11
N ALA A 17 -4.19 -57.16 -7.02
CA ALA A 17 -3.24 -57.80 -7.92
C ALA A 17 -1.86 -57.10 -7.84
N GLU A 18 -0.99 -57.80 -7.21
CA GLU A 18 0.49 -57.74 -7.30
C GLU A 18 0.94 -58.11 -8.73
N THR A 19 1.90 -57.40 -9.30
CA THR A 19 3.01 -58.01 -10.04
C THR A 19 3.89 -57.00 -10.78
N ALA A 20 5.16 -57.16 -10.53
CA ALA A 20 6.34 -57.14 -11.40
C ALA A 20 7.01 -55.82 -11.71
N ALA A 21 8.17 -55.67 -11.12
CA ALA A 21 9.30 -54.91 -11.67
C ALA A 21 9.91 -55.63 -12.91
N PRO A 22 10.50 -54.89 -13.82
CA PRO A 22 11.73 -55.34 -14.45
C PRO A 22 12.89 -54.30 -14.40
N ALA A 23 14.01 -54.87 -14.02
CA ALA A 23 15.36 -54.74 -14.57
C ALA A 23 15.98 -53.39 -14.92
N ALA A 24 17.14 -53.24 -14.34
CA ALA A 24 18.22 -52.31 -14.61
C ALA A 24 18.56 -52.16 -16.11
N GLY A 25 18.84 -50.90 -16.49
CA GLY A 25 19.41 -50.59 -17.79
C GLY A 25 20.00 -49.18 -17.83
N ALA A 26 21.36 -49.12 -17.82
CA ALA A 26 22.24 -48.14 -18.41
C ALA A 26 22.13 -46.67 -17.94
N ALA A 27 23.14 -46.21 -17.27
CA ALA A 27 23.52 -44.79 -17.19
C ALA A 27 23.93 -44.25 -18.56
N PRO A 28 23.63 -43.02 -18.87
CA PRO A 28 24.50 -42.20 -19.70
C PRO A 28 24.84 -40.85 -19.04
N GLY A 29 26.11 -40.54 -19.10
CA GLY A 29 26.60 -39.23 -19.50
C GLY A 29 26.44 -38.06 -18.52
N ASP A 30 27.57 -37.66 -17.96
CA ASP A 30 27.85 -36.34 -17.43
C ASP A 30 27.29 -35.23 -18.32
N GLY A 31 26.18 -34.61 -17.90
CA GLY A 31 25.76 -33.31 -18.35
C GLY A 31 26.28 -32.26 -17.36
N PRO A 32 26.62 -31.02 -17.80
CA PRO A 32 27.09 -29.97 -16.90
C PRO A 32 26.03 -29.70 -15.82
N GLY A 33 26.48 -29.72 -14.57
CA GLY A 33 25.65 -29.42 -13.40
C GLY A 33 24.96 -28.05 -13.52
N PRO A 34 23.85 -27.86 -12.79
CA PRO A 34 23.14 -26.60 -12.81
C PRO A 34 24.09 -25.48 -12.37
N ALA A 35 24.24 -24.48 -13.25
CA ALA A 35 24.97 -23.25 -12.95
C ALA A 35 24.46 -22.69 -11.64
N GLU A 36 25.29 -22.54 -10.63
CA GLU A 36 25.05 -21.75 -9.46
C GLU A 36 24.68 -20.35 -9.94
N ILE A 37 23.39 -20.00 -9.78
CA ILE A 37 22.94 -18.62 -9.89
C ILE A 37 23.52 -17.92 -8.67
N THR A 38 24.71 -17.35 -8.82
CA THR A 38 25.21 -16.36 -7.88
C THR A 38 24.27 -15.18 -7.97
N GLY A 39 23.34 -15.11 -7.01
CA GLY A 39 22.53 -13.93 -6.80
C GLY A 39 23.45 -12.71 -6.61
N PRO A 40 22.97 -11.49 -6.94
CA PRO A 40 23.77 -10.28 -6.75
C PRO A 40 24.27 -10.27 -5.31
N ALA A 41 25.57 -10.02 -5.17
CA ALA A 41 26.24 -9.93 -3.87
C ALA A 41 25.41 -9.01 -2.97
N ALA A 42 24.91 -9.55 -1.88
CA ALA A 42 24.28 -8.76 -0.84
C ALA A 42 25.30 -7.70 -0.42
N HIS A 43 25.09 -6.46 -0.83
CA HIS A 43 25.83 -5.34 -0.29
C HIS A 43 25.52 -5.37 1.21
N ALA A 44 26.55 -5.64 2.02
CA ALA A 44 26.43 -5.57 3.46
C ALA A 44 25.97 -4.13 3.78
N ALA A 45 24.73 -4.01 4.23
CA ALA A 45 24.22 -2.73 4.70
C ALA A 45 25.18 -2.22 5.79
N PRO A 46 25.56 -0.95 5.79
CA PRO A 46 26.38 -0.38 6.85
C PRO A 46 25.71 -0.67 8.20
N ALA A 47 26.51 -1.03 9.20
CA ALA A 47 26.00 -1.30 10.55
C ALA A 47 25.17 -0.10 11.00
N ALA A 48 23.91 -0.33 11.35
CA ALA A 48 23.03 0.74 11.83
C ALA A 48 23.63 1.39 13.08
N PRO A 49 23.50 2.72 13.27
CA PRO A 49 23.88 3.38 14.50
C PRO A 49 23.18 2.71 15.71
N GLU A 50 23.84 2.75 16.86
CA GLU A 50 23.24 2.23 18.10
C GLU A 50 21.93 3.00 18.39
N GLY A 51 20.81 2.29 18.55
CA GLY A 51 19.50 2.90 18.76
C GLY A 51 18.72 3.25 17.49
N PHE A 52 19.21 2.90 16.31
CA PHE A 52 18.50 3.13 15.04
C PHE A 52 17.15 2.39 15.04
N ARG A 53 16.12 3.07 14.54
CA ARG A 53 14.76 2.53 14.42
C ARG A 53 14.35 2.44 12.96
N ALA A 54 13.77 1.30 12.58
CA ALA A 54 13.17 1.17 11.27
C ALA A 54 11.90 0.32 11.34
N GLY A 55 10.91 0.69 10.53
CA GLY A 55 9.64 -0.02 10.52
C GLY A 55 8.62 0.63 9.59
N PHE A 56 7.41 0.12 9.64
CA PHE A 56 6.33 0.44 8.71
C PHE A 56 5.24 1.25 9.41
N ALA A 57 4.80 2.34 8.76
CA ALA A 57 3.61 3.09 9.13
C ALA A 57 2.57 3.03 8.00
N CYS A 58 1.32 2.73 8.33
CA CYS A 58 0.23 2.68 7.36
C CYS A 58 -0.72 3.86 7.55
N PHE A 59 -1.02 4.57 6.45
CA PHE A 59 -2.03 5.62 6.45
C PHE A 59 -3.41 5.06 6.13
N VAL A 60 -4.35 5.22 7.06
CA VAL A 60 -5.77 4.86 6.88
C VAL A 60 -6.65 6.09 6.99
N GLY A 61 -7.82 6.04 6.40
CA GLY A 61 -8.78 7.14 6.45
C GLY A 61 -9.74 7.06 5.28
N ARG A 62 -10.77 7.89 5.32
CA ARG A 62 -11.74 7.99 4.22
C ARG A 62 -11.07 8.36 2.89
N PRO A 63 -11.69 8.11 1.74
CA PRO A 63 -11.28 8.75 0.49
C PRO A 63 -11.16 10.27 0.67
N ASN A 64 -10.13 10.87 0.06
CA ASN A 64 -9.83 12.31 0.11
C ASN A 64 -9.46 12.87 1.51
N ALA A 65 -9.13 12.01 2.47
CA ALA A 65 -8.61 12.42 3.78
C ALA A 65 -7.16 12.94 3.73
N GLY A 66 -6.54 13.05 2.56
CA GLY A 66 -5.19 13.60 2.38
C GLY A 66 -4.05 12.61 2.58
N LYS A 67 -4.29 11.30 2.61
CA LYS A 67 -3.27 10.25 2.83
C LYS A 67 -2.09 10.35 1.84
N SER A 68 -2.35 10.20 0.55
CA SER A 68 -1.31 10.25 -0.49
C SER A 68 -0.57 11.59 -0.53
N THR A 69 -1.26 12.71 -0.26
CA THR A 69 -0.63 14.01 -0.16
C THR A 69 0.33 14.08 1.04
N LEU A 70 -0.09 13.48 2.16
CA LEU A 70 0.74 13.40 3.37
C LEU A 70 1.94 12.48 3.16
N THR A 71 1.76 11.33 2.51
CA THR A 71 2.86 10.44 2.13
C THR A 71 3.92 11.18 1.31
N ASN A 72 3.50 11.89 0.27
CA ASN A 72 4.43 12.69 -0.55
C ASN A 72 5.14 13.77 0.25
N ALA A 73 4.44 14.44 1.17
CA ALA A 73 5.03 15.50 2.00
C ALA A 73 6.07 14.95 2.98
N LEU A 74 5.84 13.79 3.58
CA LEU A 74 6.77 13.13 4.50
C LEU A 74 8.01 12.59 3.77
N VAL A 75 7.83 12.00 2.59
CA VAL A 75 8.96 11.51 1.75
C VAL A 75 9.75 12.67 1.14
N GLY A 76 9.13 13.84 0.98
CA GLY A 76 9.73 14.99 0.29
C GLY A 76 9.78 14.85 -1.23
N ALA A 77 9.11 13.84 -1.79
CA ALA A 77 9.04 13.55 -3.21
C ALA A 77 7.67 12.97 -3.59
N LYS A 78 7.35 12.99 -4.89
CA LYS A 78 6.11 12.40 -5.39
C LYS A 78 6.28 10.89 -5.59
N VAL A 79 5.77 10.11 -4.66
CA VAL A 79 5.74 8.63 -4.69
C VAL A 79 4.32 8.07 -4.86
N ALA A 80 3.30 8.84 -4.49
CA ALA A 80 1.90 8.48 -4.66
C ALA A 80 1.15 9.53 -5.47
N ILE A 81 0.23 9.10 -6.34
CA ILE A 81 -0.63 10.03 -7.06
C ILE A 81 -1.71 10.61 -6.18
N THR A 82 -2.11 11.84 -6.46
CA THR A 82 -3.12 12.57 -5.71
C THR A 82 -4.26 13.01 -6.62
N SER A 83 -5.50 12.94 -6.15
CA SER A 83 -6.65 13.42 -6.89
C SER A 83 -7.78 13.78 -5.94
N GLY A 84 -8.61 14.74 -6.30
CA GLY A 84 -9.86 15.05 -5.60
C GLY A 84 -10.94 13.96 -5.70
N ARG A 85 -10.66 12.87 -6.43
CA ARG A 85 -11.61 11.79 -6.67
C ARG A 85 -11.43 10.65 -5.65
N PRO A 86 -12.51 9.98 -5.23
CA PRO A 86 -12.40 8.82 -4.37
C PRO A 86 -11.74 7.64 -5.11
N GLN A 87 -11.04 6.79 -4.36
CA GLN A 87 -10.35 5.58 -4.87
C GLN A 87 -9.24 5.91 -5.89
N THR A 88 -8.48 6.97 -5.65
CA THR A 88 -7.29 7.33 -6.43
C THR A 88 -6.21 6.27 -6.24
N THR A 89 -5.87 5.92 -5.00
CA THR A 89 -4.96 4.82 -4.66
C THR A 89 -5.70 3.49 -4.77
N ARG A 90 -5.14 2.54 -5.50
CA ARG A 90 -5.76 1.21 -5.76
C ARG A 90 -4.90 0.04 -5.30
N HIS A 91 -3.64 0.27 -5.02
CA HIS A 91 -2.68 -0.65 -4.45
C HIS A 91 -1.90 0.06 -3.36
N ASN A 92 -1.15 -0.67 -2.57
CA ASN A 92 -0.31 -0.07 -1.55
C ASN A 92 0.94 0.52 -2.22
N VAL A 93 1.16 1.81 -2.01
CA VAL A 93 2.37 2.51 -2.46
C VAL A 93 3.28 2.69 -1.24
N ARG A 94 4.55 2.33 -1.38
CA ARG A 94 5.52 2.53 -0.33
C ARG A 94 6.39 3.75 -0.62
N GLY A 95 6.54 4.59 0.40
CA GLY A 95 7.47 5.70 0.42
C GLY A 95 8.43 5.56 1.58
N VAL A 96 9.70 5.85 1.40
CA VAL A 96 10.74 5.69 2.42
C VAL A 96 11.23 7.07 2.86
N VAL A 97 11.14 7.32 4.15
CA VAL A 97 11.69 8.53 4.80
C VAL A 97 12.99 8.12 5.49
N HIS A 98 14.09 8.75 5.09
CA HIS A 98 15.41 8.51 5.67
C HIS A 98 15.77 9.61 6.68
N ARG A 99 16.27 9.21 7.84
CA ARG A 99 16.82 10.07 8.89
C ARG A 99 18.16 9.49 9.36
N ASP A 100 18.93 10.29 10.05
CA ASP A 100 20.20 9.84 10.62
C ASP A 100 20.00 8.75 11.69
N ASP A 101 18.86 8.79 12.40
CA ASP A 101 18.51 7.92 13.53
C ASP A 101 17.40 6.93 13.22
N ALA A 102 16.76 7.03 12.04
CA ALA A 102 15.61 6.18 11.71
C ALA A 102 15.36 6.03 10.21
N GLN A 103 14.61 4.98 9.87
CA GLN A 103 14.01 4.80 8.55
C GLN A 103 12.53 4.46 8.70
N LEU A 104 11.66 5.33 8.20
CA LEU A 104 10.22 5.14 8.27
C LEU A 104 9.69 4.75 6.88
N VAL A 105 9.15 3.55 6.75
CA VAL A 105 8.51 3.07 5.53
C VAL A 105 7.01 3.37 5.60
N LEU A 106 6.56 4.29 4.77
CA LEU A 106 5.16 4.70 4.69
C LEU A 106 4.41 3.81 3.70
N VAL A 107 3.29 3.25 4.13
CA VAL A 107 2.40 2.47 3.27
C VAL A 107 1.13 3.29 3.02
N ASP A 108 1.02 3.92 1.84
CA ASP A 108 -0.20 4.60 1.42
C ASP A 108 -1.24 3.58 0.97
N THR A 109 -2.42 3.63 1.54
CA THR A 109 -3.47 2.65 1.30
C THR A 109 -4.69 3.25 0.63
N PRO A 110 -5.48 2.44 -0.09
CA PRO A 110 -6.81 2.84 -0.53
C PRO A 110 -7.68 3.37 0.62
N GLY A 111 -8.52 4.35 0.33
CA GLY A 111 -9.43 4.93 1.34
C GLY A 111 -10.45 3.91 1.85
N LEU A 112 -10.50 3.71 3.16
CA LEU A 112 -11.50 2.87 3.81
C LEU A 112 -12.89 3.51 3.78
N HIS A 113 -13.90 2.73 3.42
CA HIS A 113 -15.30 3.15 3.42
C HIS A 113 -16.22 1.93 3.54
N ARG A 114 -17.49 2.17 3.84
CA ARG A 114 -18.48 1.08 3.78
C ARG A 114 -18.60 0.58 2.34
N PRO A 115 -18.24 -0.68 2.05
CA PRO A 115 -18.18 -1.16 0.69
C PRO A 115 -19.59 -1.30 0.09
N LYS A 116 -19.83 -0.67 -1.05
CA LYS A 116 -21.06 -0.79 -1.84
C LYS A 116 -20.87 -1.63 -3.09
N THR A 117 -19.62 -1.93 -3.45
CA THR A 117 -19.21 -2.66 -4.65
C THR A 117 -18.22 -3.76 -4.29
N LEU A 118 -18.04 -4.73 -5.19
CA LEU A 118 -17.02 -5.78 -5.04
C LEU A 118 -15.61 -5.19 -4.98
N LEU A 119 -15.33 -4.17 -5.80
CA LEU A 119 -14.06 -3.44 -5.77
C LEU A 119 -13.82 -2.81 -4.40
N GLY A 120 -14.81 -2.08 -3.86
CA GLY A 120 -14.70 -1.46 -2.53
C GLY A 120 -14.45 -2.48 -1.42
N LYS A 121 -15.03 -3.70 -1.52
CA LYS A 121 -14.77 -4.77 -0.57
C LYS A 121 -13.31 -5.24 -0.65
N ARG A 122 -12.80 -5.52 -1.85
CA ARG A 122 -11.39 -5.93 -2.07
C ARG A 122 -10.39 -4.89 -1.58
N LEU A 123 -10.66 -3.60 -1.81
CA LEU A 123 -9.81 -2.52 -1.32
C LEU A 123 -9.80 -2.47 0.22
N ASN A 124 -10.94 -2.65 0.88
CA ASN A 124 -10.98 -2.72 2.34
C ASN A 124 -10.25 -3.96 2.89
N ASP A 125 -10.36 -5.12 2.22
CA ASP A 125 -9.65 -6.33 2.62
C ASP A 125 -8.13 -6.14 2.51
N LEU A 126 -7.65 -5.50 1.44
CA LEU A 126 -6.23 -5.13 1.27
C LEU A 126 -5.72 -4.22 2.41
N VAL A 127 -6.51 -3.21 2.80
CA VAL A 127 -6.13 -2.34 3.92
C VAL A 127 -6.05 -3.13 5.22
N ARG A 128 -7.01 -4.00 5.51
CA ARG A 128 -7.00 -4.81 6.74
C ARG A 128 -5.83 -5.78 6.81
N GLU A 129 -5.44 -6.37 5.68
CA GLU A 129 -4.24 -7.19 5.58
C GLU A 129 -2.99 -6.36 5.93
N THR A 130 -2.86 -5.17 5.34
CA THR A 130 -1.74 -4.26 5.64
C THR A 130 -1.67 -3.86 7.11
N LEU A 131 -2.82 -3.65 7.79
CA LEU A 131 -2.85 -3.24 9.20
C LEU A 131 -2.25 -4.27 10.17
N SER A 132 -2.17 -5.54 9.80
CA SER A 132 -1.55 -6.57 10.61
C SER A 132 -0.01 -6.58 10.53
N ASP A 133 0.54 -5.96 9.49
CA ASP A 133 1.95 -6.08 9.12
C ASP A 133 2.74 -4.78 9.34
N VAL A 134 2.13 -3.77 9.97
CA VAL A 134 2.80 -2.49 10.25
C VAL A 134 3.05 -2.30 11.74
N ASP A 135 4.00 -1.41 12.06
CA ASP A 135 4.40 -1.10 13.44
C ASP A 135 3.55 0.02 14.04
N VAL A 136 3.03 0.93 13.21
CA VAL A 136 2.17 2.04 13.65
C VAL A 136 1.12 2.35 12.57
N ILE A 137 -0.06 2.75 13.01
CA ILE A 137 -1.18 3.14 12.13
C ILE A 137 -1.42 4.63 12.30
N ALA A 138 -1.50 5.37 11.19
CA ALA A 138 -1.86 6.77 11.15
C ALA A 138 -3.29 6.95 10.59
N LEU A 139 -4.26 7.26 11.44
CA LEU A 139 -5.63 7.53 11.04
C LEU A 139 -5.77 8.99 10.58
N CYS A 140 -5.94 9.20 9.28
CA CYS A 140 -6.12 10.52 8.68
C CYS A 140 -7.57 10.96 8.72
N ILE A 141 -7.83 12.09 9.38
CA ILE A 141 -9.16 12.75 9.49
C ILE A 141 -8.99 14.20 9.03
N PRO A 142 -9.67 14.64 7.96
CA PRO A 142 -9.50 16.00 7.46
C PRO A 142 -10.14 17.05 8.41
N ALA A 143 -9.45 18.19 8.59
CA ALA A 143 -9.93 19.29 9.44
C ALA A 143 -11.11 20.05 8.81
N ASP A 144 -11.16 20.11 7.48
CA ASP A 144 -12.19 20.82 6.69
C ASP A 144 -13.54 20.09 6.62
N GLU A 145 -13.61 18.89 7.17
CA GLU A 145 -14.83 18.08 7.21
C GLU A 145 -15.14 17.64 8.66
N LYS A 146 -16.38 17.75 9.08
CA LYS A 146 -16.80 17.25 10.40
C LYS A 146 -16.63 15.74 10.50
N VAL A 147 -16.24 15.28 11.70
CA VAL A 147 -16.20 13.85 12.04
C VAL A 147 -17.54 13.19 11.72
N GLY A 148 -17.53 12.27 10.76
CA GLY A 148 -18.72 11.65 10.20
C GLY A 148 -18.87 10.15 10.51
N PRO A 149 -19.92 9.52 9.97
CA PRO A 149 -20.15 8.08 10.15
C PRO A 149 -19.02 7.20 9.59
N GLY A 150 -18.30 7.69 8.55
CA GLY A 150 -17.14 7.01 7.96
C GLY A 150 -15.96 6.97 8.91
N ASP A 151 -15.63 8.10 9.56
CA ASP A 151 -14.55 8.19 10.54
C ASP A 151 -14.84 7.29 11.75
N ARG A 152 -16.09 7.33 12.26
CA ARG A 152 -16.52 6.44 13.34
C ARG A 152 -16.49 4.95 12.99
N PHE A 153 -16.72 4.62 11.72
CA PHE A 153 -16.62 3.24 11.24
C PHE A 153 -15.16 2.78 11.28
N ILE A 154 -14.23 3.61 10.76
CA ILE A 154 -12.81 3.31 10.73
C ILE A 154 -12.24 3.27 12.16
N ALA A 155 -12.56 4.25 13.01
CA ALA A 155 -12.11 4.30 14.40
C ALA A 155 -12.51 3.04 15.19
N ARG A 156 -13.73 2.52 14.98
CA ARG A 156 -14.17 1.27 15.60
C ARG A 156 -13.42 0.03 15.07
N ASP A 157 -13.10 0.01 13.80
CA ASP A 157 -12.33 -1.07 13.18
C ASP A 157 -10.89 -1.07 13.76
N LEU A 158 -10.30 0.11 13.97
CA LEU A 158 -8.97 0.31 14.53
C LEU A 158 -8.88 0.10 16.05
N ALA A 159 -9.98 0.19 16.78
CA ALA A 159 -10.00 -0.02 18.24
C ALA A 159 -9.52 -1.44 18.67
N GLN A 160 -9.46 -2.38 17.75
CA GLN A 160 -8.95 -3.74 17.97
C GLN A 160 -7.61 -3.99 17.28
N ALA A 161 -7.01 -2.96 16.67
CA ALA A 161 -5.69 -3.08 16.04
C ALA A 161 -4.61 -3.34 17.10
N ARG A 162 -3.61 -4.14 16.75
CA ARG A 162 -2.47 -4.40 17.64
C ARG A 162 -1.47 -3.24 17.65
N PRO A 163 -1.12 -2.65 16.48
CA PRO A 163 -0.22 -1.51 16.43
C PRO A 163 -0.85 -0.27 17.08
N PRO A 164 -0.04 0.61 17.68
CA PRO A 164 -0.51 1.90 18.17
C PRO A 164 -1.13 2.70 17.03
N VAL A 165 -2.18 3.46 17.34
CA VAL A 165 -2.88 4.31 16.38
C VAL A 165 -2.65 5.77 16.71
N VAL A 166 -2.04 6.50 15.78
CA VAL A 166 -1.86 7.96 15.83
C VAL A 166 -2.98 8.61 15.01
N ALA A 167 -3.77 9.49 15.61
CA ALA A 167 -4.76 10.27 14.89
C ALA A 167 -4.09 11.48 14.23
N VAL A 168 -4.20 11.59 12.91
CA VAL A 168 -3.61 12.69 12.13
C VAL A 168 -4.71 13.57 11.59
N VAL A 169 -4.84 14.80 12.13
CA VAL A 169 -5.80 15.78 11.63
C VAL A 169 -5.19 16.52 10.45
N THR A 170 -5.53 16.07 9.25
CA THR A 170 -4.98 16.60 8.00
C THR A 170 -5.66 17.89 7.56
N LYS A 171 -5.06 18.61 6.59
CA LYS A 171 -5.58 19.88 6.03
C LYS A 171 -5.82 20.97 7.10
N ALA A 172 -4.95 21.04 8.10
CA ALA A 172 -5.06 22.03 9.18
C ALA A 172 -5.03 23.48 8.66
N ASP A 173 -4.41 23.70 7.48
CA ASP A 173 -4.38 24.98 6.78
C ASP A 173 -5.70 25.43 6.18
N ALA A 174 -6.66 24.53 6.01
CA ALA A 174 -7.94 24.82 5.37
C ALA A 174 -9.00 25.40 6.35
N VAL A 175 -8.69 25.45 7.64
CA VAL A 175 -9.64 25.85 8.68
C VAL A 175 -9.06 26.92 9.61
N THR A 176 -9.94 27.60 10.39
CA THR A 176 -9.48 28.53 11.44
C THR A 176 -8.91 27.77 12.64
N ARG A 177 -8.11 28.45 13.46
CA ARG A 177 -7.58 27.83 14.70
C ARG A 177 -8.69 27.37 15.65
N GLN A 178 -9.83 28.08 15.68
CA GLN A 178 -10.97 27.71 16.50
C GLN A 178 -11.64 26.43 15.98
N ASP A 179 -11.83 26.31 14.67
CA ASP A 179 -12.40 25.12 14.04
C ASP A 179 -11.46 23.92 14.19
N LEU A 180 -10.14 24.15 14.04
CA LEU A 180 -9.14 23.11 14.27
C LEU A 180 -9.19 22.58 15.71
N ALA A 181 -9.28 23.48 16.71
CA ALA A 181 -9.41 23.07 18.10
C ALA A 181 -10.70 22.25 18.36
N ALA A 182 -11.81 22.66 17.76
CA ALA A 182 -13.06 21.90 17.84
C ALA A 182 -12.96 20.53 17.17
N GLN A 183 -12.26 20.44 16.02
CA GLN A 183 -12.03 19.19 15.32
C GLN A 183 -11.11 18.24 16.12
N LEU A 184 -10.05 18.77 16.74
CA LEU A 184 -9.17 17.98 17.61
C LEU A 184 -9.93 17.35 18.78
N LEU A 185 -10.81 18.10 19.44
CA LEU A 185 -11.68 17.57 20.51
C LEU A 185 -12.64 16.50 19.97
N ALA A 186 -13.18 16.69 18.76
CA ALA A 186 -14.06 15.72 18.13
C ALA A 186 -13.35 14.43 17.74
N VAL A 187 -12.07 14.53 17.35
CA VAL A 187 -11.21 13.38 17.03
C VAL A 187 -10.81 12.66 18.31
N ASP A 188 -10.43 13.38 19.36
CA ASP A 188 -10.11 12.81 20.67
C ASP A 188 -11.27 11.95 21.21
N ALA A 189 -12.48 12.43 21.08
CA ALA A 189 -13.69 11.71 21.50
C ALA A 189 -14.04 10.46 20.67
N LEU A 190 -13.30 10.16 19.57
CA LEU A 190 -13.57 8.98 18.73
C LEU A 190 -12.97 7.68 19.25
N GLY A 191 -11.89 7.74 20.01
CA GLY A 191 -11.18 6.56 20.47
C GLY A 191 -9.92 6.88 21.28
N ASP A 192 -9.24 5.83 21.71
CA ASP A 192 -7.95 5.94 22.39
C ASP A 192 -6.83 5.98 21.35
N TRP A 193 -6.16 7.13 21.25
CA TRP A 193 -5.06 7.35 20.33
C TRP A 193 -3.74 7.39 21.08
N ALA A 194 -2.69 6.84 20.46
CA ALA A 194 -1.34 6.99 20.99
C ALA A 194 -0.93 8.48 20.99
N ASP A 195 -1.29 9.21 19.93
CA ASP A 195 -1.06 10.64 19.78
C ASP A 195 -2.13 11.25 18.86
N ILE A 196 -2.28 12.60 18.91
CA ILE A 196 -3.11 13.36 17.98
C ILE A 196 -2.29 14.51 17.41
N VAL A 197 -2.02 14.49 16.10
CA VAL A 197 -1.16 15.47 15.43
C VAL A 197 -1.92 16.20 14.31
N PRO A 198 -2.14 17.52 14.43
CA PRO A 198 -2.67 18.30 13.32
C PRO A 198 -1.56 18.63 12.32
N VAL A 199 -1.80 18.44 11.01
CA VAL A 199 -0.79 18.67 9.96
C VAL A 199 -1.36 19.39 8.75
N SER A 200 -0.51 20.16 8.08
CA SER A 200 -0.73 20.60 6.70
C SER A 200 0.36 20.07 5.78
N ALA A 201 0.02 19.08 4.98
CA ALA A 201 0.92 18.54 3.96
C ALA A 201 1.23 19.57 2.86
N LEU A 202 0.28 20.48 2.55
CA LEU A 202 0.47 21.51 1.53
C LEU A 202 1.41 22.62 1.98
N ARG A 203 1.42 22.94 3.28
CA ARG A 203 2.31 24.01 3.85
C ARG A 203 3.55 23.45 4.53
N GLY A 204 3.67 22.13 4.66
CA GLY A 204 4.75 21.49 5.42
C GLY A 204 4.62 21.68 6.94
N GLU A 205 3.45 22.11 7.44
CA GLU A 205 3.27 22.38 8.86
C GLU A 205 3.13 21.08 9.65
N GLN A 206 3.93 20.92 10.72
CA GLN A 206 3.94 19.78 11.64
C GLN A 206 4.36 18.45 11.00
N ILE A 207 4.98 18.46 9.82
CA ILE A 207 5.44 17.24 9.13
C ILE A 207 6.56 16.58 9.93
N ASP A 208 7.53 17.37 10.43
CA ASP A 208 8.63 16.86 11.26
C ASP A 208 8.11 16.29 12.59
N VAL A 209 7.15 16.97 13.23
CA VAL A 209 6.51 16.50 14.47
C VAL A 209 5.80 15.16 14.25
N LEU A 210 5.05 15.03 13.15
CA LEU A 210 4.41 13.76 12.82
C LEU A 210 5.44 12.67 12.56
N THR A 211 6.54 13.00 11.87
CA THR A 211 7.64 12.06 11.63
C THR A 211 8.22 11.57 12.95
N ASP A 212 8.52 12.48 13.89
CA ASP A 212 9.05 12.15 15.21
C ASP A 212 8.10 11.23 16.00
N VAL A 213 6.80 11.54 15.99
CA VAL A 213 5.77 10.72 16.63
C VAL A 213 5.74 9.32 16.02
N LEU A 214 5.69 9.20 14.69
CA LEU A 214 5.66 7.89 14.03
C LEU A 214 6.93 7.08 14.31
N VAL A 215 8.11 7.70 14.22
CA VAL A 215 9.40 7.06 14.52
C VAL A 215 9.49 6.57 15.96
N SER A 216 8.91 7.31 16.92
CA SER A 216 8.91 6.89 18.33
C SER A 216 8.24 5.54 18.58
N HIS A 217 7.30 5.15 17.72
CA HIS A 217 6.59 3.87 17.79
C HIS A 217 7.27 2.73 17.02
N LEU A 218 8.33 3.02 16.24
CA LEU A 218 9.05 1.99 15.49
C LEU A 218 9.95 1.15 16.40
N PRO A 219 10.15 -0.14 16.09
CA PRO A 219 11.09 -0.98 16.82
C PRO A 219 12.54 -0.62 16.52
N PRO A 220 13.50 -0.93 17.41
CA PRO A 220 14.91 -0.98 17.07
C PRO A 220 15.13 -1.96 15.92
N SER A 221 15.73 -1.53 14.83
CA SER A 221 15.94 -2.32 13.62
C SER A 221 17.04 -1.70 12.77
N PRO A 222 17.81 -2.48 12.02
CA PRO A 222 18.68 -1.92 10.97
C PRO A 222 17.82 -1.30 9.85
N PRO A 223 18.41 -0.46 8.97
CA PRO A 223 17.74 0.04 7.78
C PRO A 223 17.14 -1.09 6.94
N LEU A 224 15.93 -0.89 6.45
CA LEU A 224 15.17 -1.86 5.65
C LEU A 224 15.39 -1.66 4.15
N TYR A 225 15.71 -0.43 3.76
CA TYR A 225 15.93 -0.01 2.37
C TYR A 225 17.28 0.67 2.22
N PRO A 226 17.93 0.62 1.04
CA PRO A 226 19.10 1.43 0.72
C PRO A 226 18.86 2.92 0.94
N ALA A 227 19.91 3.68 1.27
CA ALA A 227 19.79 5.08 1.65
C ALA A 227 19.32 6.02 0.51
N ASP A 228 19.46 5.59 -0.73
CA ASP A 228 19.07 6.31 -1.95
C ASP A 228 17.68 5.91 -2.48
N GLU A 229 17.07 4.87 -1.91
CA GLU A 229 15.73 4.44 -2.30
C GLU A 229 14.64 5.18 -1.53
N ILE A 230 13.79 5.92 -2.24
CA ILE A 230 12.63 6.62 -1.68
C ILE A 230 11.30 5.90 -1.91
N THR A 231 11.30 4.86 -2.73
CA THR A 231 10.15 3.99 -3.04
C THR A 231 10.63 2.70 -3.67
N ASP A 232 9.93 1.61 -3.44
CA ASP A 232 10.13 0.33 -4.11
C ASP A 232 9.20 0.15 -5.34
N GLU A 233 8.46 1.20 -5.70
CA GLU A 233 7.53 1.14 -6.83
C GLU A 233 8.32 1.07 -8.15
N PRO A 234 8.06 0.09 -9.03
CA PRO A 234 8.70 0.01 -10.33
C PRO A 234 8.46 1.27 -11.15
N ARG A 235 9.51 1.78 -11.82
CA ARG A 235 9.45 3.01 -12.62
C ARG A 235 8.31 3.01 -13.65
N ALA A 236 8.04 1.87 -14.30
CA ALA A 236 6.93 1.72 -15.25
C ALA A 236 5.57 1.96 -14.60
N VAL A 237 5.37 1.43 -13.39
CA VAL A 237 4.12 1.62 -12.63
C VAL A 237 3.96 3.08 -12.23
N MET A 238 5.03 3.71 -11.72
CA MET A 238 5.01 5.14 -11.35
C MET A 238 4.65 6.03 -12.55
N ILE A 239 5.24 5.78 -13.74
CA ILE A 239 4.92 6.52 -14.97
C ILE A 239 3.45 6.32 -15.34
N GLY A 240 2.95 5.08 -15.29
CA GLY A 240 1.54 4.77 -15.56
C GLY A 240 0.60 5.49 -14.61
N GLU A 241 0.94 5.54 -13.32
CA GLU A 241 0.16 6.25 -12.31
C GLU A 241 0.17 7.79 -12.52
N LEU A 242 1.30 8.38 -12.89
CA LEU A 242 1.37 9.82 -13.20
C LEU A 242 0.51 10.19 -14.42
N VAL A 243 0.52 9.36 -15.47
CA VAL A 243 -0.37 9.53 -16.62
C VAL A 243 -1.83 9.38 -16.21
N ARG A 244 -2.13 8.41 -15.32
CA ARG A 244 -3.48 8.22 -14.78
C ARG A 244 -3.94 9.41 -13.93
N GLU A 245 -3.06 10.02 -13.15
CA GLU A 245 -3.36 11.24 -12.38
C GLU A 245 -3.79 12.38 -13.32
N ALA A 246 -2.97 12.68 -14.33
CA ALA A 246 -3.27 13.73 -15.30
C ALA A 246 -4.62 13.49 -16.02
N ALA A 247 -4.86 12.23 -16.42
CA ALA A 247 -6.12 11.88 -17.06
C ALA A 247 -7.33 12.00 -16.12
N LEU A 248 -7.16 11.74 -14.80
CA LEU A 248 -8.23 11.89 -13.82
C LEU A 248 -8.63 13.36 -13.57
N GLU A 249 -7.73 14.32 -13.78
CA GLU A 249 -8.03 15.74 -13.66
C GLU A 249 -8.97 16.23 -14.78
N ASP A 250 -8.79 15.72 -16.00
CA ASP A 250 -9.53 16.16 -17.20
C ASP A 250 -10.88 15.46 -17.37
N VAL A 251 -11.07 14.26 -16.85
CA VAL A 251 -12.29 13.48 -17.00
C VAL A 251 -13.41 14.02 -16.11
N ARG A 252 -14.41 14.70 -16.67
CA ARG A 252 -15.52 15.33 -15.91
C ARG A 252 -16.75 14.44 -15.72
N GLN A 253 -17.00 13.45 -16.57
CA GLN A 253 -18.28 12.69 -16.59
C GLN A 253 -18.14 11.16 -16.68
N GLU A 254 -16.95 10.61 -16.91
CA GLU A 254 -16.78 9.16 -16.98
C GLU A 254 -16.40 8.57 -15.61
N LEU A 255 -16.67 7.25 -15.45
CA LEU A 255 -16.39 6.53 -14.22
C LEU A 255 -14.87 6.46 -13.99
N PRO A 256 -14.31 7.15 -12.97
CA PRO A 256 -12.87 7.16 -12.70
C PRO A 256 -12.29 5.76 -12.52
N HIS A 257 -13.16 4.80 -12.21
CA HIS A 257 -12.80 3.40 -11.93
C HIS A 257 -12.42 2.59 -13.17
N SER A 258 -12.74 3.09 -14.38
CA SER A 258 -12.50 2.37 -15.64
C SER A 258 -11.13 2.70 -16.25
N LEU A 259 -10.45 3.76 -15.77
CA LEU A 259 -9.17 4.19 -16.32
C LEU A 259 -8.03 3.37 -15.72
N ALA A 260 -7.33 2.63 -16.56
CA ALA A 260 -6.06 1.99 -16.26
C ALA A 260 -5.02 2.40 -17.31
N VAL A 261 -3.80 2.61 -16.87
CA VAL A 261 -2.65 2.93 -17.72
C VAL A 261 -1.62 1.83 -17.52
N VAL A 262 -1.17 1.24 -18.63
CA VAL A 262 -0.11 0.25 -18.65
C VAL A 262 1.03 0.81 -19.49
N VAL A 263 2.24 0.77 -18.97
CA VAL A 263 3.46 1.17 -19.68
C VAL A 263 4.05 -0.09 -20.29
N ASP A 264 4.01 -0.19 -21.61
CA ASP A 264 4.51 -1.36 -22.34
C ASP A 264 6.04 -1.33 -22.46
N GLU A 265 6.62 -0.14 -22.67
CA GLU A 265 8.05 0.02 -22.88
C GLU A 265 8.54 1.40 -22.41
N ILE A 266 9.73 1.45 -21.85
CA ILE A 266 10.45 2.69 -21.50
C ILE A 266 11.71 2.74 -22.37
N LEU A 267 11.73 3.67 -23.33
CA LEU A 267 12.91 3.89 -24.20
C LEU A 267 13.86 4.87 -23.51
N ASP A 268 15.13 4.47 -23.38
CA ASP A 268 16.15 5.36 -22.88
C ASP A 268 16.65 6.27 -24.03
N PRO A 269 16.57 7.60 -23.92
CA PRO A 269 16.95 8.50 -24.99
C PRO A 269 18.42 8.38 -25.42
N ASP A 270 19.28 7.86 -24.54
CA ASP A 270 20.72 7.68 -24.83
C ASP A 270 21.03 6.37 -25.59
N THR A 271 20.08 5.45 -25.74
CA THR A 271 20.27 4.18 -26.47
C THR A 271 19.77 4.19 -27.90
N ASP A 272 19.07 5.26 -28.34
CA ASP A 272 18.53 5.35 -29.71
C ASP A 272 19.55 5.95 -30.68
N THR A 273 20.63 5.21 -30.98
CA THR A 273 21.57 5.49 -32.08
C THR A 273 21.12 4.89 -33.41
N THR A 274 19.95 4.27 -33.50
CA THR A 274 19.39 3.77 -34.77
C THR A 274 18.20 4.63 -35.17
N GLY A 275 18.45 5.64 -36.00
CA GLY A 275 17.46 6.54 -36.56
C GLY A 275 16.32 5.82 -37.30
N SER A 276 15.25 5.54 -36.61
CA SER A 276 13.98 5.19 -37.23
C SER A 276 12.92 6.24 -36.84
N ARG A 277 12.70 7.18 -37.75
CA ARG A 277 11.56 8.09 -37.71
C ARG A 277 10.27 7.27 -37.75
N VAL A 278 9.57 7.14 -36.65
CA VAL A 278 8.19 6.66 -36.67
C VAL A 278 7.32 7.72 -37.35
N LYS A 279 6.89 7.44 -38.56
CA LYS A 279 5.84 8.17 -39.23
C LYS A 279 4.52 7.90 -38.52
N GLY A 280 4.02 8.88 -37.79
CA GLY A 280 2.67 8.85 -37.24
C GLY A 280 1.64 8.89 -38.36
N GLU A 281 1.03 7.77 -38.68
CA GLU A 281 -0.23 7.73 -39.43
C GLU A 281 -1.38 8.08 -38.49
N GLY A 282 -1.82 9.35 -38.58
CA GLY A 282 -3.07 9.78 -37.97
C GLY A 282 -4.26 9.10 -38.63
N ARG A 283 -4.91 8.17 -37.98
CA ARG A 283 -6.29 7.75 -38.32
C ARG A 283 -7.25 8.72 -37.64
N ARG A 284 -7.91 9.54 -38.46
CA ARG A 284 -9.15 10.24 -38.08
C ARG A 284 -10.29 9.20 -38.03
N LEU A 285 -11.01 9.19 -36.93
CA LEU A 285 -12.42 8.82 -36.87
C LEU A 285 -13.20 9.99 -36.31
#